data_ca268ee6473cea1442db52b41c8acd42
#
_entry.id   ca268ee6473cea1442db52b41c8acd42
#
_cell.length_a   1.000
_cell.length_b   1.000
_cell.length_c   1.000
_cell.angle_alpha   90.00
_cell.angle_beta   90.00
_cell.angle_gamma   90.00
#
_symmetry.space_group_name_H-M   'P 1'
#
loop_
_entity.id
_entity.type
_entity.pdbx_description
1 polymer ?
#
loop_
_entity_poly.entity_id
_entity_poly.type
_entity_poly.pdbx_seq_one_letter_code
_entity_poly.pdbx_strand_id
1 'polypeptide(L)'
;MMENRGSITRLSDIDWPAWVPQERATLLFVIRDGHVLCIRKKRGLGAGKINGTGGRIDPGETPEQAAVREVEEELGITPVDVEPRGAIDFQFVDGYSIRVYIFTAPDYHGKPEETSEAIPVWASIENMPYDEMWVDDRLWLPILFAGQNVGGRAIFDGDTLLDCEFWANPA
;
A
#
# COMPACT_ATOMS: atom_id res chain seq x y z
N MET A 1 29.17 -24.85 8.98
CA MET A 1 28.42 -24.98 7.70
C MET A 1 27.54 -23.77 7.54
N MET A 2 27.85 -22.96 6.57
CA MET A 2 26.88 -21.91 6.17
C MET A 2 25.76 -22.63 5.44
N GLU A 3 24.58 -22.67 6.04
CA GLU A 3 23.36 -22.99 5.29
C GLU A 3 23.24 -21.97 4.17
N ASN A 4 23.36 -22.47 2.96
CA ASN A 4 23.08 -21.69 1.77
C ASN A 4 21.56 -21.42 1.78
N ARG A 5 21.15 -20.38 2.49
CA ARG A 5 19.79 -19.87 2.38
C ARG A 5 19.67 -19.34 0.96
N GLY A 6 19.17 -20.20 0.07
CA GLY A 6 18.86 -19.83 -1.28
C GLY A 6 18.11 -18.49 -1.26
N SER A 7 18.53 -17.51 -2.07
CA SER A 7 17.85 -16.21 -2.10
C SER A 7 16.40 -16.44 -2.52
N ILE A 8 15.47 -15.79 -1.80
CA ILE A 8 14.04 -15.82 -2.12
C ILE A 8 13.85 -14.98 -3.39
N THR A 9 13.37 -15.61 -4.47
CA THR A 9 13.11 -14.94 -5.75
C THR A 9 11.72 -15.22 -6.30
N ARG A 10 11.04 -16.25 -5.78
CA ARG A 10 9.73 -16.70 -6.25
C ARG A 10 8.77 -16.88 -5.07
N LEU A 11 7.47 -16.75 -5.34
CA LEU A 11 6.43 -17.01 -4.35
C LEU A 11 6.55 -18.44 -3.78
N SER A 12 6.93 -19.42 -4.61
CA SER A 12 7.11 -20.82 -4.19
C SER A 12 8.29 -21.03 -3.24
N ASP A 13 9.19 -20.07 -3.08
CA ASP A 13 10.30 -20.15 -2.13
C ASP A 13 9.85 -19.86 -0.69
N ILE A 14 8.61 -19.44 -0.47
CA ILE A 14 8.07 -19.07 0.83
C ILE A 14 6.95 -20.04 1.24
N ASP A 15 7.04 -20.51 2.48
CA ASP A 15 5.91 -21.18 3.14
C ASP A 15 4.93 -20.12 3.67
N TRP A 16 3.97 -19.73 2.84
CA TRP A 16 3.03 -18.66 3.17
C TRP A 16 2.18 -18.95 4.40
N PRO A 17 1.71 -20.18 4.68
CA PRO A 17 1.01 -20.46 5.94
C PRO A 17 1.83 -20.17 7.19
N ALA A 18 3.18 -20.29 7.12
CA ALA A 18 4.08 -19.99 8.22
C ALA A 18 4.68 -18.57 8.18
N TRP A 19 4.41 -17.82 7.12
CA TRP A 19 4.96 -16.47 6.94
C TRP A 19 4.35 -15.48 7.93
N VAL A 20 5.21 -14.70 8.57
CA VAL A 20 4.81 -13.65 9.50
C VAL A 20 5.53 -12.36 9.09
N PRO A 21 4.79 -11.24 8.88
CA PRO A 21 5.43 -9.99 8.53
C PRO A 21 6.24 -9.43 9.72
N GLN A 22 7.37 -8.80 9.42
CA GLN A 22 8.13 -8.05 10.41
C GLN A 22 7.40 -6.77 10.80
N GLU A 23 6.69 -6.16 9.86
CA GLU A 23 5.94 -4.95 10.05
C GLU A 23 4.55 -5.05 9.44
N ARG A 24 3.65 -4.22 9.96
CA ARG A 24 2.31 -4.03 9.42
C ARG A 24 2.11 -2.56 9.14
N ALA A 25 1.50 -2.27 8.02
CA ALA A 25 1.24 -0.91 7.58
C ALA A 25 -0.13 -0.80 6.91
N THR A 26 -0.50 0.40 6.56
CA THR A 26 -1.76 0.70 5.87
C THR A 26 -1.51 1.52 4.61
N LEU A 27 -2.41 1.36 3.65
CA LEU A 27 -2.61 2.29 2.54
C LEU A 27 -4.08 2.65 2.50
N LEU A 28 -4.37 3.94 2.37
CA LEU A 28 -5.73 4.44 2.21
C LEU A 28 -5.81 5.30 0.97
N PHE A 29 -6.83 5.06 0.16
CA PHE A 29 -7.13 5.83 -1.05
C PHE A 29 -8.48 6.50 -0.90
N VAL A 30 -8.51 7.83 -0.93
CA VAL A 30 -9.76 8.56 -1.11
C VAL A 30 -10.09 8.55 -2.60
N ILE A 31 -11.21 7.94 -2.94
CA ILE A 31 -11.66 7.78 -4.33
C ILE A 31 -12.97 8.55 -4.48
N ARG A 32 -12.96 9.58 -5.33
CA ARG A 32 -14.07 10.49 -5.50
C ARG A 32 -14.11 11.05 -6.91
N ASP A 33 -15.28 10.99 -7.54
CA ASP A 33 -15.52 11.55 -8.87
C ASP A 33 -14.51 11.08 -9.94
N GLY A 34 -14.17 9.79 -9.94
CA GLY A 34 -13.21 9.22 -10.88
C GLY A 34 -11.75 9.60 -10.64
N HIS A 35 -11.46 10.19 -9.49
CA HIS A 35 -10.13 10.60 -9.07
C HIS A 35 -9.73 9.93 -7.75
N VAL A 36 -8.45 9.76 -7.58
CA VAL A 36 -7.86 9.18 -6.37
C VAL A 36 -6.87 10.16 -5.77
N LEU A 37 -6.98 10.36 -4.46
CA LEU A 37 -6.02 11.18 -3.72
C LEU A 37 -4.81 10.34 -3.35
N CYS A 38 -3.69 10.67 -3.94
CA CYS A 38 -2.40 10.07 -3.68
C CYS A 38 -1.45 11.08 -3.04
N ILE A 39 -0.28 10.62 -2.68
CA ILE A 39 0.83 11.47 -2.22
C ILE A 39 2.07 11.20 -3.04
N ARG A 40 2.90 12.24 -3.22
CA ARG A 40 4.31 12.06 -3.52
C ARG A 40 5.06 12.01 -2.20
N LYS A 41 5.64 10.88 -1.91
CA LYS A 41 6.30 10.60 -0.64
C LYS A 41 7.65 11.31 -0.58
N LYS A 42 7.93 12.06 0.49
CA LYS A 42 9.17 12.82 0.64
C LYS A 42 10.30 12.03 1.27
N ARG A 43 9.99 11.00 2.07
CA ARG A 43 10.97 10.22 2.83
C ARG A 43 10.50 8.79 3.09
N GLY A 44 11.43 7.94 3.55
CA GLY A 44 11.15 6.55 3.87
C GLY A 44 11.13 5.63 2.65
N LEU A 45 10.58 4.44 2.82
CA LEU A 45 10.47 3.46 1.74
C LEU A 45 9.58 4.01 0.60
N GLY A 46 10.13 4.02 -0.61
CA GLY A 46 9.43 4.56 -1.77
C GLY A 46 9.49 6.09 -1.90
N ALA A 47 10.40 6.77 -1.19
CA ALA A 47 10.59 8.21 -1.33
C ALA A 47 10.76 8.63 -2.79
N GLY A 48 10.06 9.70 -3.20
CA GLY A 48 10.01 10.17 -4.59
C GLY A 48 8.92 9.54 -5.43
N LYS A 49 8.33 8.42 -5.01
CA LYS A 49 7.22 7.76 -5.72
C LYS A 49 5.88 8.35 -5.31
N ILE A 50 4.90 8.21 -6.21
CA ILE A 50 3.50 8.46 -5.91
C ILE A 50 2.91 7.19 -5.29
N ASN A 51 2.15 7.35 -4.20
CA ASN A 51 1.57 6.25 -3.46
C ASN A 51 0.23 6.67 -2.82
N GLY A 52 -0.50 5.73 -2.25
CA GLY A 52 -1.60 6.04 -1.32
C GLY A 52 -1.05 6.60 -0.02
N THR A 53 -1.93 7.23 0.75
CA THR A 53 -1.58 7.63 2.13
C THR A 53 -1.46 6.41 3.01
N GLY A 54 -0.49 6.40 3.90
CA GLY A 54 -0.33 5.28 4.82
C GLY A 54 0.98 5.30 5.56
N GLY A 55 1.14 4.32 6.42
CA GLY A 55 2.32 4.13 7.22
C GLY A 55 2.16 2.95 8.16
N ARG A 56 3.11 2.79 9.05
CA ARG A 56 3.15 1.68 10.00
C ARG A 56 2.04 1.77 11.03
N ILE A 57 1.52 0.60 11.40
CA ILE A 57 0.57 0.48 12.51
C ILE A 57 1.35 0.51 13.81
N ASP A 58 1.00 1.45 14.69
CA ASP A 58 1.61 1.56 16.02
C ASP A 58 1.08 0.47 16.98
N PRO A 59 1.86 0.08 17.98
CA PRO A 59 1.38 -0.87 19.00
C PRO A 59 0.06 -0.43 19.63
N GLY A 60 -0.92 -1.34 19.65
CA GLY A 60 -2.25 -1.08 20.20
C GLY A 60 -3.24 -0.43 19.26
N GLU A 61 -2.82 0.01 18.08
CA GLU A 61 -3.75 0.49 17.05
C GLU A 61 -4.38 -0.66 16.27
N THR A 62 -5.64 -0.48 15.87
CA THR A 62 -6.22 -1.28 14.79
C THR A 62 -5.69 -0.79 13.44
N PRO A 63 -5.71 -1.61 12.37
CA PRO A 63 -5.35 -1.14 11.05
C PRO A 63 -6.14 0.10 10.59
N GLU A 64 -7.46 0.15 10.86
CA GLU A 64 -8.29 1.30 10.52
C GLU A 64 -7.87 2.57 11.26
N GLN A 65 -7.59 2.47 12.57
CA GLN A 65 -7.10 3.61 13.36
C GLN A 65 -5.79 4.14 12.81
N ALA A 66 -4.86 3.26 12.45
CA ALA A 66 -3.59 3.64 11.85
C ALA A 66 -3.79 4.32 10.49
N ALA A 67 -4.69 3.78 9.65
CA ALA A 67 -4.99 4.36 8.35
C ALA A 67 -5.50 5.79 8.46
N VAL A 68 -6.44 6.06 9.38
CA VAL A 68 -6.98 7.41 9.62
C VAL A 68 -5.90 8.34 10.13
N ARG A 69 -5.12 7.91 11.13
CA ARG A 69 -4.05 8.71 11.72
C ARG A 69 -3.00 9.12 10.67
N GLU A 70 -2.57 8.19 9.83
CA GLU A 70 -1.57 8.47 8.81
C GLU A 70 -2.07 9.47 7.76
N VAL A 71 -3.34 9.40 7.36
CA VAL A 71 -3.94 10.40 6.45
C VAL A 71 -3.92 11.78 7.08
N GLU A 72 -4.28 11.88 8.36
CA GLU A 72 -4.25 13.16 9.10
C GLU A 72 -2.84 13.73 9.20
N GLU A 73 -1.84 12.89 9.49
CA GLU A 73 -0.45 13.30 9.59
C GLU A 73 0.14 13.72 8.24
N GLU A 74 -0.17 12.97 7.17
CA GLU A 74 0.44 13.19 5.86
C GLU A 74 -0.22 14.32 5.08
N LEU A 75 -1.53 14.54 5.21
CA LEU A 75 -2.28 15.48 4.39
C LEU A 75 -3.13 16.50 5.17
N GLY A 76 -3.27 16.35 6.48
CA GLY A 76 -4.08 17.26 7.30
C GLY A 76 -5.60 17.15 7.07
N ILE A 77 -6.06 16.03 6.55
CA ILE A 77 -7.48 15.76 6.33
C ILE A 77 -7.94 14.58 7.19
N THR A 78 -9.26 14.47 7.39
CA THR A 78 -9.89 13.34 8.06
C THR A 78 -10.74 12.56 7.06
N PRO A 79 -10.39 11.30 6.73
CA PRO A 79 -11.20 10.50 5.81
C PRO A 79 -12.55 10.14 6.44
N VAL A 80 -13.57 10.02 5.59
CA VAL A 80 -14.96 9.72 6.00
C VAL A 80 -15.39 8.41 5.37
N ASP A 81 -16.11 7.58 6.14
CA ASP A 81 -16.63 6.29 5.71
C ASP A 81 -15.52 5.34 5.20
N VAL A 82 -14.50 5.20 6.01
CA VAL A 82 -13.35 4.34 5.71
C VAL A 82 -13.79 2.87 5.66
N GLU A 83 -13.46 2.20 4.57
CA GLU A 83 -13.78 0.78 4.37
C GLU A 83 -12.53 -0.07 4.14
N PRO A 84 -12.43 -1.25 4.80
CA PRO A 84 -11.36 -2.19 4.52
C PRO A 84 -11.56 -2.83 3.15
N ARG A 85 -10.45 -3.00 2.42
CA ARG A 85 -10.45 -3.54 1.06
C ARG A 85 -9.49 -4.71 0.86
N GLY A 86 -8.98 -5.29 1.93
CA GLY A 86 -8.08 -6.43 1.86
C GLY A 86 -6.67 -6.13 2.33
N ALA A 87 -5.74 -6.98 1.94
CA ALA A 87 -4.34 -6.85 2.32
C ALA A 87 -3.41 -7.48 1.28
N ILE A 88 -2.19 -6.97 1.22
CA ILE A 88 -1.13 -7.49 0.36
C ILE A 88 0.11 -7.77 1.21
N ASP A 89 0.72 -8.92 1.00
CA ASP A 89 1.94 -9.35 1.68
C ASP A 89 3.15 -9.13 0.77
N PHE A 90 4.14 -8.39 1.27
CA PHE A 90 5.37 -8.09 0.56
C PHE A 90 6.57 -8.70 1.27
N GLN A 91 7.37 -9.44 0.52
CA GLN A 91 8.64 -9.98 0.96
C GLN A 91 9.77 -9.40 0.12
N PHE A 92 10.77 -8.82 0.78
CA PHE A 92 11.99 -8.32 0.13
C PHE A 92 13.11 -9.35 0.28
N VAL A 93 13.99 -9.40 -0.71
CA VAL A 93 15.10 -10.37 -0.72
C VAL A 93 16.14 -10.12 0.39
N ASP A 94 16.21 -8.88 0.91
CA ASP A 94 17.07 -8.53 2.04
C ASP A 94 16.57 -9.04 3.40
N GLY A 95 15.38 -9.67 3.42
CA GLY A 95 14.73 -10.20 4.62
C GLY A 95 13.62 -9.34 5.19
N TYR A 96 13.49 -8.09 4.75
CA TYR A 96 12.38 -7.22 5.16
C TYR A 96 11.05 -7.78 4.67
N SER A 97 10.03 -7.74 5.52
CA SER A 97 8.68 -8.18 5.16
C SER A 97 7.62 -7.31 5.79
N ILE A 98 6.53 -7.10 5.07
CA ILE A 98 5.46 -6.21 5.50
C ILE A 98 4.11 -6.66 4.97
N ARG A 99 3.10 -6.65 5.83
CA ARG A 99 1.70 -6.76 5.42
C ARG A 99 1.09 -5.38 5.36
N VAL A 100 0.52 -5.04 4.21
CA VAL A 100 -0.14 -3.76 3.98
C VAL A 100 -1.65 -3.96 3.90
N TYR A 101 -2.37 -3.37 4.83
CA TYR A 101 -3.84 -3.36 4.83
C TYR A 101 -4.34 -2.22 3.96
N ILE A 102 -5.27 -2.52 3.05
CA ILE A 102 -5.79 -1.57 2.06
C ILE A 102 -7.15 -1.04 2.52
N PHE A 103 -7.31 0.27 2.45
CA PHE A 103 -8.56 0.96 2.76
C PHE A 103 -8.95 1.92 1.65
N THR A 104 -10.23 2.19 1.52
CA THR A 104 -10.77 3.27 0.69
C THR A 104 -11.69 4.16 1.52
N ALA A 105 -11.85 5.40 1.10
CA ALA A 105 -12.83 6.33 1.63
C ALA A 105 -13.44 7.13 0.48
N PRO A 106 -14.76 7.36 0.48
CA PRO A 106 -15.43 8.10 -0.59
C PRO A 106 -15.34 9.62 -0.40
N ASP A 107 -14.96 10.10 0.76
CA ASP A 107 -14.93 11.49 1.12
C ASP A 107 -13.96 11.79 2.26
N TYR A 108 -13.80 13.09 2.56
CA TYR A 108 -12.94 13.55 3.64
C TYR A 108 -13.38 14.94 4.12
N HIS A 109 -12.97 15.31 5.33
CA HIS A 109 -13.08 16.67 5.88
C HIS A 109 -11.72 17.34 5.86
N GLY A 110 -11.73 18.65 5.63
CA GLY A 110 -10.52 19.45 5.55
C GLY A 110 -10.05 19.68 4.12
N LYS A 111 -8.85 20.23 3.99
CA LYS A 111 -8.22 20.52 2.71
C LYS A 111 -6.86 19.83 2.67
N PRO A 112 -6.61 18.97 1.66
CA PRO A 112 -5.30 18.36 1.53
C PRO A 112 -4.19 19.41 1.38
N GLU A 113 -3.17 19.29 2.20
CA GLU A 113 -2.03 20.22 2.23
C GLU A 113 -0.72 19.46 2.22
N GLU A 114 0.30 20.07 1.62
CA GLU A 114 1.67 19.58 1.70
C GLU A 114 2.15 19.62 3.16
N THR A 115 2.80 18.55 3.57
CA THR A 115 3.42 18.42 4.88
C THR A 115 4.91 18.09 4.74
N SER A 116 5.62 17.93 5.85
CA SER A 116 7.01 17.44 5.83
C SER A 116 7.16 16.02 5.29
N GLU A 117 6.07 15.26 5.21
CA GLU A 117 6.06 13.85 4.81
C GLU A 117 5.58 13.62 3.37
N ALA A 118 4.70 14.49 2.86
CA ALA A 118 3.99 14.22 1.63
C ALA A 118 3.52 15.47 0.89
N ILE A 119 3.42 15.33 -0.43
CA ILE A 119 2.78 16.29 -1.33
C ILE A 119 1.49 15.65 -1.86
N PRO A 120 0.30 16.28 -1.70
CA PRO A 120 -0.93 15.71 -2.23
C PRO A 120 -0.93 15.72 -3.77
N VAL A 121 -1.39 14.61 -4.35
CA VAL A 121 -1.50 14.43 -5.81
C VAL A 121 -2.86 13.81 -6.12
N TRP A 122 -3.72 14.55 -6.81
CA TRP A 122 -4.93 13.97 -7.39
C TRP A 122 -4.62 13.33 -8.74
N ALA A 123 -4.98 12.06 -8.89
CA ALA A 123 -4.80 11.32 -10.12
C ALA A 123 -6.15 10.86 -10.68
N SER A 124 -6.29 10.88 -12.00
CA SER A 124 -7.45 10.28 -12.67
C SER A 124 -7.30 8.76 -12.68
N ILE A 125 -8.35 8.04 -12.29
CA ILE A 125 -8.37 6.56 -12.35
C ILE A 125 -8.12 6.07 -13.77
N GLU A 126 -8.62 6.78 -14.79
CA GLU A 126 -8.43 6.41 -16.20
C GLU A 126 -7.01 6.67 -16.70
N ASN A 127 -6.22 7.47 -15.99
CA ASN A 127 -4.87 7.84 -16.38
C ASN A 127 -3.94 7.91 -15.17
N MET A 128 -3.82 6.80 -14.46
CA MET A 128 -2.96 6.70 -13.28
C MET A 128 -1.48 6.84 -13.65
N PRO A 129 -0.69 7.53 -12.81
CA PRO A 129 0.75 7.74 -13.07
C PRO A 129 1.58 6.51 -12.66
N TYR A 130 1.27 5.33 -13.23
CA TYR A 130 1.91 4.07 -12.83
C TYR A 130 3.43 4.07 -12.99
N ASP A 131 3.97 4.84 -13.93
CA ASP A 131 5.42 4.93 -14.13
C ASP A 131 6.15 5.66 -12.99
N GLU A 132 5.42 6.41 -12.16
CA GLU A 132 5.92 7.10 -10.96
C GLU A 132 5.55 6.37 -9.65
N MET A 133 4.96 5.19 -9.76
CA MET A 133 4.50 4.37 -8.63
C MET A 133 5.36 3.11 -8.49
N TRP A 134 5.13 2.35 -7.41
CA TRP A 134 5.66 0.99 -7.34
C TRP A 134 5.13 0.16 -8.49
N VAL A 135 5.97 -0.70 -9.04
CA VAL A 135 5.66 -1.44 -10.29
C VAL A 135 4.46 -2.40 -10.14
N ASP A 136 4.17 -2.88 -8.94
CA ASP A 136 3.04 -3.76 -8.66
C ASP A 136 1.69 -3.02 -8.67
N ASP A 137 1.68 -1.72 -8.43
CA ASP A 137 0.43 -0.96 -8.30
C ASP A 137 -0.46 -1.07 -9.55
N ARG A 138 0.13 -1.09 -10.73
CA ARG A 138 -0.60 -1.29 -12.01
C ARG A 138 -1.30 -2.64 -12.11
N LEU A 139 -0.89 -3.62 -11.28
CA LEU A 139 -1.42 -4.97 -11.31
C LEU A 139 -2.61 -5.15 -10.35
N TRP A 140 -2.69 -4.40 -9.27
CA TRP A 140 -3.75 -4.58 -8.28
C TRP A 140 -4.66 -3.37 -8.07
N LEU A 141 -4.21 -2.14 -8.28
CA LEU A 141 -5.08 -0.95 -8.17
C LEU A 141 -6.31 -1.03 -9.08
N PRO A 142 -6.23 -1.56 -10.32
CA PRO A 142 -7.42 -1.74 -11.13
C PRO A 142 -8.51 -2.61 -10.50
N ILE A 143 -8.14 -3.61 -9.70
CA ILE A 143 -9.09 -4.44 -8.94
C ILE A 143 -9.81 -3.57 -7.90
N LEU A 144 -9.06 -2.76 -7.17
CA LEU A 144 -9.59 -1.84 -6.17
C LEU A 144 -10.53 -0.81 -6.80
N PHE A 145 -10.14 -0.22 -7.93
CA PHE A 145 -10.93 0.79 -8.63
C PHE A 145 -12.22 0.22 -9.26
N ALA A 146 -12.26 -1.09 -9.48
CA ALA A 146 -13.49 -1.78 -9.87
C ALA A 146 -14.45 -2.05 -8.70
N GLY A 147 -14.10 -1.59 -7.48
CA GLY A 147 -14.94 -1.74 -6.28
C GLY A 147 -14.79 -3.09 -5.59
N GLN A 148 -13.74 -3.86 -5.92
CA GLN A 148 -13.48 -5.17 -5.34
C GLN A 148 -12.43 -5.10 -4.24
N ASN A 149 -12.45 -6.08 -3.34
CA ASN A 149 -11.39 -6.27 -2.37
C ASN A 149 -10.17 -6.92 -3.05
N VAL A 150 -8.99 -6.63 -2.52
CA VAL A 150 -7.71 -7.08 -3.09
C VAL A 150 -7.01 -8.01 -2.11
N GLY A 151 -6.49 -9.11 -2.63
CA GLY A 151 -5.49 -9.93 -1.96
C GLY A 151 -4.26 -10.03 -2.83
N GLY A 152 -3.11 -10.31 -2.24
CA GLY A 152 -1.90 -10.47 -3.03
C GLY A 152 -0.66 -10.78 -2.23
N ARG A 153 0.36 -11.20 -2.99
CA ARG A 153 1.70 -11.49 -2.52
C ARG A 153 2.71 -11.02 -3.55
N ALA A 154 3.78 -10.43 -3.11
CA ALA A 154 4.81 -9.94 -4.02
C ALA A 154 6.21 -10.10 -3.42
N ILE A 155 7.18 -10.37 -4.27
CA ILE A 155 8.59 -10.46 -3.91
C ILE A 155 9.35 -9.37 -4.64
N PHE A 156 10.08 -8.56 -3.89
CA PHE A 156 10.87 -7.45 -4.39
C PHE A 156 12.36 -7.61 -4.08
N ASP A 157 13.18 -7.19 -5.03
CA ASP A 157 14.59 -6.89 -4.81
C ASP A 157 14.79 -5.38 -4.96
N GLY A 158 14.91 -4.67 -3.84
CA GLY A 158 14.83 -3.21 -3.87
C GLY A 158 13.46 -2.77 -4.38
N ASP A 159 13.41 -2.07 -5.50
CA ASP A 159 12.19 -1.68 -6.20
C ASP A 159 11.87 -2.54 -7.44
N THR A 160 12.63 -3.61 -7.65
CA THR A 160 12.41 -4.56 -8.74
C THR A 160 11.47 -5.67 -8.30
N LEU A 161 10.35 -5.82 -9.01
CA LEU A 161 9.39 -6.90 -8.78
C LEU A 161 9.91 -8.20 -9.40
N LEU A 162 10.12 -9.23 -8.57
CA LEU A 162 10.62 -10.52 -9.02
C LEU A 162 9.50 -11.52 -9.32
N ASP A 163 8.48 -11.56 -8.47
CA ASP A 163 7.33 -12.44 -8.61
C ASP A 163 6.14 -11.90 -7.85
N CYS A 164 4.93 -12.17 -8.30
CA CYS A 164 3.72 -11.71 -7.63
C CYS A 164 2.49 -12.51 -8.04
N GLU A 165 1.46 -12.42 -7.20
CA GLU A 165 0.13 -12.94 -7.44
C GLU A 165 -0.88 -11.99 -6.79
N PHE A 166 -1.81 -11.46 -7.56
CA PHE A 166 -2.89 -10.61 -7.07
C PHE A 166 -4.24 -11.18 -7.48
N TRP A 167 -5.23 -11.03 -6.62
CA TRP A 167 -6.60 -11.53 -6.87
C TRP A 167 -7.63 -10.60 -6.27
N ALA A 168 -8.85 -10.66 -6.82
CA ALA A 168 -10.01 -10.04 -6.23
C ALA A 168 -10.61 -10.98 -5.18
N ASN A 169 -10.88 -10.44 -4.00
CA ASN A 169 -11.64 -11.14 -2.97
C ASN A 169 -13.08 -10.65 -3.01
N PRO A 170 -14.09 -11.57 -2.94
CA PRO A 170 -15.47 -11.15 -2.75
C PRO A 170 -15.61 -10.34 -1.45
N ALA A 171 -16.41 -9.30 -1.52
CA ALA A 171 -16.71 -8.49 -0.36
C ALA A 171 -17.47 -9.33 0.71
#